data_27d93ac4a6f158b9a4c34c8cd7401163
#
_entry.id   27d93ac4a6f158b9a4c34c8cd7401163
#
_cell.length_a   1.000
_cell.length_b   1.000
_cell.length_c   1.000
_cell.angle_alpha   90.00
_cell.angle_beta   90.00
_cell.angle_gamma   90.00
#
_symmetry.space_group_name_H-M   'P 1'
#
loop_
_entity.id
_entity.type
_entity.pdbx_description
1 polymer ?
#
loop_
_entity_poly.entity_id
_entity_poly.type
_entity_poly.pdbx_seq_one_letter_code
_entity_poly.pdbx_strand_id
1 'polypeptide(L)'
;GIVPWWLQTMLIRLTHAFKEKNQARILKYSAEIGHYIADSHVPLHASSNHNGQNTDQKGIHGFWESRIPELLAEKEWDFFIGKAEYIKNPADFIWTRVLESAAAADTVLKFEKELTSTFPGDQKYSFEDRNGITIRQYSTAFTKAYDAMMKGMVERRMRQSIFAVASFWYTAWVNAGQPDLKKLSNKEFSAIDLKEFEGLNNSWKSAPIKGREHDVPNP
;
A
#
# COMPACT_ATOMS: atom_id res chain seq x y z
N GLY A 1 0.22 -13.02 -9.80
CA GLY A 1 -0.90 -12.15 -9.37
C GLY A 1 -1.58 -11.50 -10.56
N ILE A 2 -2.79 -11.01 -10.37
CA ILE A 2 -3.64 -10.42 -11.43
C ILE A 2 -3.68 -8.88 -11.38
N VAL A 3 -2.93 -8.25 -10.46
CA VAL A 3 -3.01 -6.80 -10.19
C VAL A 3 -2.84 -5.94 -11.45
N PRO A 4 -1.86 -6.15 -12.36
CA PRO A 4 -1.71 -5.31 -13.53
C PRO A 4 -2.93 -5.32 -14.46
N TRP A 5 -3.60 -6.45 -14.62
CA TRP A 5 -4.83 -6.55 -15.42
C TRP A 5 -6.04 -5.96 -14.68
N TRP A 6 -6.12 -6.23 -13.37
CA TRP A 6 -7.19 -5.70 -12.54
C TRP A 6 -7.20 -4.17 -12.52
N LEU A 7 -6.03 -3.55 -12.43
CA LEU A 7 -5.89 -2.10 -12.48
C LEU A 7 -6.38 -1.48 -13.80
N GLN A 8 -6.24 -2.18 -14.94
CA GLN A 8 -6.85 -1.72 -16.19
C GLN A 8 -8.38 -1.67 -16.08
N THR A 9 -8.99 -2.71 -15.52
CA THR A 9 -10.42 -2.76 -15.27
C THR A 9 -10.87 -1.66 -14.32
N MET A 10 -10.13 -1.45 -13.24
CA MET A 10 -10.44 -0.41 -12.25
C MET A 10 -10.32 1.01 -12.82
N LEU A 11 -9.32 1.25 -13.67
CA LEU A 11 -9.16 2.54 -14.37
C LEU A 11 -10.37 2.84 -15.26
N ILE A 12 -10.89 1.84 -15.99
CA ILE A 12 -12.09 1.97 -16.81
C ILE A 12 -13.30 2.29 -15.92
N ARG A 13 -13.49 1.57 -14.82
CA ARG A 13 -14.59 1.79 -13.87
C ARG A 13 -14.55 3.20 -13.28
N LEU A 14 -13.37 3.65 -12.86
CA LEU A 14 -13.18 5.00 -12.32
C LEU A 14 -13.45 6.08 -13.39
N THR A 15 -13.00 5.85 -14.62
CA THR A 15 -13.30 6.75 -15.75
C THR A 15 -14.82 6.87 -15.99
N HIS A 16 -15.55 5.76 -15.97
CA HIS A 16 -17.01 5.77 -16.09
C HIS A 16 -17.68 6.49 -14.92
N ALA A 17 -17.22 6.24 -13.70
CA ALA A 17 -17.75 6.92 -12.51
C ALA A 17 -17.58 8.45 -12.60
N PHE A 18 -16.46 8.94 -13.13
CA PHE A 18 -16.23 10.35 -13.41
C PHE A 18 -17.17 10.88 -14.51
N LYS A 19 -17.36 10.14 -15.61
CA LYS A 19 -18.30 10.52 -16.69
C LYS A 19 -19.74 10.66 -16.17
N GLU A 20 -20.18 9.73 -15.36
CA GLU A 20 -21.50 9.70 -14.75
C GLU A 20 -21.63 10.72 -13.61
N LYS A 21 -20.55 11.33 -13.15
CA LYS A 21 -20.48 12.21 -11.98
C LYS A 21 -21.08 11.53 -10.73
N ASN A 22 -20.86 10.24 -10.58
CA ASN A 22 -21.33 9.46 -9.45
C ASN A 22 -20.33 9.53 -8.31
N GLN A 23 -20.59 10.36 -7.31
CA GLN A 23 -19.70 10.63 -6.18
C GLN A 23 -19.32 9.36 -5.41
N ALA A 24 -20.28 8.52 -5.07
CA ALA A 24 -20.06 7.30 -4.29
C ALA A 24 -19.11 6.34 -5.02
N ARG A 25 -19.34 6.11 -6.33
CA ARG A 25 -18.48 5.27 -7.16
C ARG A 25 -17.09 5.87 -7.39
N ILE A 26 -16.99 7.20 -7.55
CA ILE A 26 -15.71 7.88 -7.65
C ILE A 26 -14.87 7.59 -6.41
N LEU A 27 -15.42 7.81 -5.21
CA LEU A 27 -14.71 7.57 -3.95
C LEU A 27 -14.34 6.10 -3.77
N LYS A 28 -15.29 5.19 -4.00
CA LYS A 28 -15.06 3.74 -3.91
C LYS A 28 -13.92 3.28 -4.82
N TYR A 29 -14.02 3.58 -6.12
CA TYR A 29 -13.01 3.12 -7.08
C TYR A 29 -11.67 3.84 -6.92
N SER A 30 -11.67 5.09 -6.46
CA SER A 30 -10.43 5.79 -6.13
C SER A 30 -9.69 5.13 -4.96
N ALA A 31 -10.40 4.71 -3.92
CA ALA A 31 -9.81 3.98 -2.80
C ALA A 31 -9.29 2.59 -3.23
N GLU A 32 -10.13 1.82 -3.94
CA GLU A 32 -9.76 0.48 -4.39
C GLU A 32 -8.55 0.49 -5.34
N ILE A 33 -8.51 1.39 -6.33
CA ILE A 33 -7.38 1.49 -7.26
C ILE A 33 -6.12 1.96 -6.54
N GLY A 34 -6.27 2.85 -5.55
CA GLY A 34 -5.16 3.32 -4.73
C GLY A 34 -4.50 2.19 -3.95
N HIS A 35 -5.29 1.32 -3.33
CA HIS A 35 -4.80 0.14 -2.60
C HIS A 35 -3.95 -0.77 -3.51
N TYR A 36 -4.48 -1.22 -4.65
CA TYR A 36 -3.74 -2.12 -5.54
C TYR A 36 -2.50 -1.48 -6.17
N ILE A 37 -2.53 -0.16 -6.42
CA ILE A 37 -1.34 0.56 -6.89
C ILE A 37 -0.29 0.59 -5.76
N ALA A 38 -0.67 0.86 -4.53
CA ALA A 38 0.24 0.86 -3.39
C ALA A 38 0.90 -0.51 -3.22
N ASP A 39 0.13 -1.59 -3.25
CA ASP A 39 0.61 -2.97 -3.20
C ASP A 39 1.66 -3.28 -4.29
N SER A 40 1.47 -2.72 -5.49
CA SER A 40 2.42 -2.90 -6.60
C SER A 40 3.79 -2.28 -6.33
N HIS A 41 3.90 -1.40 -5.33
CA HIS A 41 5.15 -0.75 -4.93
C HIS A 41 5.82 -1.44 -3.73
N VAL A 42 5.17 -2.42 -3.11
CA VAL A 42 5.74 -3.20 -2.01
C VAL A 42 6.54 -4.38 -2.58
N PRO A 43 7.87 -4.46 -2.36
CA PRO A 43 8.70 -5.52 -2.92
C PRO A 43 8.19 -6.92 -2.61
N LEU A 44 7.77 -7.15 -1.38
CA LEU A 44 7.37 -8.48 -0.91
C LEU A 44 6.03 -8.96 -1.49
N HIS A 45 5.16 -8.08 -1.99
CA HIS A 45 3.98 -8.48 -2.75
C HIS A 45 4.30 -9.14 -4.09
N ALA A 46 5.50 -8.91 -4.63
CA ALA A 46 5.96 -9.51 -5.87
C ALA A 46 6.79 -10.81 -5.65
N SER A 47 6.90 -11.29 -4.40
CA SER A 47 7.67 -12.48 -4.04
C SER A 47 6.76 -13.61 -3.52
N SER A 48 7.10 -14.87 -3.82
CA SER A 48 6.50 -16.03 -3.17
C SER A 48 6.92 -16.16 -1.69
N ASN A 49 8.08 -15.62 -1.33
CA ASN A 49 8.56 -15.51 0.05
C ASN A 49 8.10 -14.17 0.68
N HIS A 50 6.82 -13.86 0.52
CA HIS A 50 6.25 -12.54 0.83
C HIS A 50 6.39 -12.14 2.30
N ASN A 51 6.41 -13.08 3.23
CA ASN A 51 6.56 -12.80 4.67
C ASN A 51 7.82 -13.45 5.27
N GLY A 52 8.80 -13.81 4.45
CA GLY A 52 10.03 -14.44 4.92
C GLY A 52 9.87 -15.89 5.39
N GLN A 53 8.75 -16.53 5.08
CA GLN A 53 8.41 -17.88 5.53
C GLN A 53 9.40 -18.95 5.04
N ASN A 54 10.05 -18.72 3.91
CA ASN A 54 11.02 -19.66 3.33
C ASN A 54 12.46 -19.39 3.78
N THR A 55 12.70 -18.29 4.53
CA THR A 55 14.05 -17.83 4.93
C THR A 55 14.18 -17.59 6.42
N ASP A 56 13.20 -18.04 7.21
CA ASP A 56 13.13 -17.84 8.67
C ASP A 56 13.13 -16.34 9.07
N GLN A 57 12.41 -15.52 8.28
CA GLN A 57 12.27 -14.08 8.48
C GLN A 57 10.80 -13.68 8.64
N LYS A 58 9.99 -14.55 9.27
CA LYS A 58 8.55 -14.31 9.46
C LYS A 58 8.28 -12.93 10.09
N GLY A 59 7.33 -12.20 9.49
CA GLY A 59 6.97 -10.85 9.92
C GLY A 59 7.71 -9.73 9.18
N ILE A 60 8.63 -10.05 8.28
CA ILE A 60 9.37 -9.05 7.52
C ILE A 60 8.45 -8.19 6.63
N HIS A 61 7.33 -8.73 6.19
CA HIS A 61 6.35 -8.00 5.39
C HIS A 61 5.78 -6.81 6.19
N GLY A 62 5.15 -7.08 7.32
CA GLY A 62 4.64 -6.02 8.19
C GLY A 62 5.74 -5.11 8.75
N PHE A 63 6.94 -5.62 8.94
CA PHE A 63 8.10 -4.80 9.29
C PHE A 63 8.38 -3.76 8.19
N TRP A 64 8.46 -4.18 6.93
CA TRP A 64 8.81 -3.31 5.81
C TRP A 64 7.72 -2.28 5.50
N GLU A 65 6.45 -2.70 5.42
CA GLU A 65 5.36 -1.82 4.96
C GLU A 65 4.61 -1.09 6.07
N SER A 66 4.74 -1.55 7.33
CA SER A 66 4.02 -0.95 8.46
C SER A 66 4.97 -0.36 9.49
N ARG A 67 5.88 -1.17 10.05
CA ARG A 67 6.70 -0.72 11.18
C ARG A 67 7.70 0.38 10.81
N ILE A 68 8.35 0.26 9.65
CA ILE A 68 9.29 1.28 9.18
C ILE A 68 8.57 2.61 8.95
N PRO A 69 7.47 2.66 8.18
CA PRO A 69 6.70 3.90 8.01
C PRO A 69 6.16 4.47 9.32
N GLU A 70 5.66 3.63 10.22
CA GLU A 70 5.14 4.05 11.53
C GLU A 70 6.18 4.86 12.33
N LEU A 71 7.43 4.44 12.29
CA LEU A 71 8.49 5.08 13.05
C LEU A 71 9.11 6.30 12.37
N LEU A 72 9.19 6.30 11.05
CA LEU A 72 10.00 7.25 10.30
C LEU A 72 9.19 8.25 9.48
N ALA A 73 8.00 7.86 8.97
CA ALA A 73 7.31 8.62 7.94
C ALA A 73 6.97 10.07 8.35
N GLU A 74 6.41 10.27 9.53
CA GLU A 74 6.01 11.61 9.99
C GLU A 74 7.20 12.54 10.32
N LYS A 75 8.34 11.95 10.68
CA LYS A 75 9.47 12.70 11.25
C LYS A 75 10.61 12.91 10.27
N GLU A 76 10.79 11.97 9.34
CA GLU A 76 12.01 11.89 8.55
C GLU A 76 11.75 11.93 7.03
N TRP A 77 10.49 11.68 6.56
CA TRP A 77 10.20 11.56 5.14
C TRP A 77 9.43 12.77 4.58
N ASP A 78 9.70 13.07 3.31
CA ASP A 78 9.01 14.11 2.56
C ASP A 78 8.05 13.51 1.53
N PHE A 79 6.76 13.75 1.72
CA PHE A 79 5.71 13.31 0.81
C PHE A 79 5.30 14.36 -0.24
N PHE A 80 5.99 15.46 -0.33
CA PHE A 80 5.82 16.39 -1.45
C PHE A 80 6.47 15.82 -2.70
N ILE A 81 5.66 15.27 -3.59
CA ILE A 81 6.10 14.50 -4.76
C ILE A 81 5.88 15.19 -6.11
N GLY A 82 5.33 16.40 -6.08
CA GLY A 82 5.00 17.16 -7.30
C GLY A 82 3.58 16.88 -7.82
N LYS A 83 3.35 17.17 -9.09
CA LYS A 83 2.03 17.09 -9.73
C LYS A 83 1.80 15.69 -10.31
N ALA A 84 0.54 15.26 -10.28
CA ALA A 84 0.10 14.09 -11.03
C ALA A 84 0.25 14.29 -12.55
N GLU A 85 0.54 13.21 -13.26
CA GLU A 85 0.74 13.22 -14.71
C GLU A 85 -0.25 12.29 -15.41
N TYR A 86 -0.59 12.62 -16.67
CA TYR A 86 -1.38 11.73 -17.49
C TYR A 86 -0.56 10.53 -17.95
N ILE A 87 -1.02 9.32 -17.66
CA ILE A 87 -0.34 8.08 -18.02
C ILE A 87 -0.85 7.60 -19.37
N LYS A 88 0.00 7.69 -20.40
CA LYS A 88 -0.37 7.27 -21.77
C LYS A 88 -0.62 5.77 -21.89
N ASN A 89 0.20 4.97 -21.23
CA ASN A 89 0.10 3.51 -21.20
C ASN A 89 0.05 3.00 -19.75
N PRO A 90 -1.14 2.93 -19.13
CA PRO A 90 -1.30 2.46 -17.75
C PRO A 90 -0.85 1.02 -17.53
N ALA A 91 -0.95 0.17 -18.57
CA ALA A 91 -0.52 -1.22 -18.49
C ALA A 91 1.00 -1.31 -18.29
N ASP A 92 1.77 -0.70 -19.17
CA ASP A 92 3.24 -0.71 -19.11
C ASP A 92 3.74 -0.01 -17.84
N PHE A 93 3.07 1.08 -17.45
CA PHE A 93 3.40 1.80 -16.25
C PHE A 93 3.34 0.88 -15.02
N ILE A 94 2.23 0.17 -14.82
CA ILE A 94 2.08 -0.67 -13.62
C ILE A 94 2.94 -1.92 -13.69
N TRP A 95 3.13 -2.52 -14.87
CA TRP A 95 4.05 -3.64 -15.04
C TRP A 95 5.47 -3.26 -14.64
N THR A 96 5.94 -2.08 -15.02
CA THR A 96 7.25 -1.57 -14.60
C THR A 96 7.36 -1.52 -13.09
N ARG A 97 6.32 -1.03 -12.38
CA ARG A 97 6.32 -0.98 -10.90
C ARG A 97 6.38 -2.36 -10.26
N VAL A 98 5.62 -3.31 -10.79
CA VAL A 98 5.66 -4.71 -10.31
C VAL A 98 7.02 -5.35 -10.53
N LEU A 99 7.63 -5.15 -11.69
CA LEU A 99 8.97 -5.69 -11.99
C LEU A 99 10.07 -5.06 -11.10
N GLU A 100 9.99 -3.76 -10.84
CA GLU A 100 10.89 -3.10 -9.88
C GLU A 100 10.70 -3.65 -8.46
N SER A 101 9.48 -3.93 -8.03
CA SER A 101 9.18 -4.55 -6.75
C SER A 101 9.75 -5.96 -6.67
N ALA A 102 9.58 -6.76 -7.73
CA ALA A 102 10.16 -8.11 -7.80
C ALA A 102 11.69 -8.08 -7.71
N ALA A 103 12.34 -7.16 -8.42
CA ALA A 103 13.79 -7.01 -8.38
C ALA A 103 14.32 -6.55 -7.01
N ALA A 104 13.51 -5.83 -6.23
CA ALA A 104 13.88 -5.36 -4.90
C ALA A 104 13.65 -6.39 -3.78
N ALA A 105 12.81 -7.40 -3.98
CA ALA A 105 12.39 -8.34 -2.95
C ALA A 105 13.55 -9.09 -2.29
N ASP A 106 14.49 -9.58 -3.10
CA ASP A 106 15.68 -10.28 -2.57
C ASP A 106 16.58 -9.36 -1.73
N THR A 107 16.66 -8.08 -2.09
CA THR A 107 17.42 -7.09 -1.32
C THR A 107 16.80 -6.85 0.05
N VAL A 108 15.48 -6.78 0.12
CA VAL A 108 14.72 -6.64 1.37
C VAL A 108 15.05 -7.79 2.33
N LEU A 109 14.96 -9.02 1.85
CA LEU A 109 15.26 -10.22 2.64
C LEU A 109 16.74 -10.31 3.02
N LYS A 110 17.63 -10.06 2.07
CA LYS A 110 19.07 -10.14 2.26
C LYS A 110 19.55 -9.17 3.35
N PHE A 111 19.14 -7.92 3.29
CA PHE A 111 19.61 -6.91 4.24
C PHE A 111 19.08 -7.13 5.65
N GLU A 112 17.86 -7.63 5.81
CA GLU A 112 17.36 -8.00 7.13
C GLU A 112 18.20 -9.14 7.74
N LYS A 113 18.53 -10.15 6.94
CA LYS A 113 19.35 -11.29 7.37
C LYS A 113 20.79 -10.86 7.71
N GLU A 114 21.38 -10.01 6.89
CA GLU A 114 22.71 -9.46 7.13
C GLU A 114 22.75 -8.65 8.43
N LEU A 115 21.79 -7.75 8.61
CA LEU A 115 21.69 -6.96 9.83
C LEU A 115 21.49 -7.86 11.04
N THR A 116 20.57 -8.83 10.96
CA THR A 116 20.32 -9.78 12.06
C THR A 116 21.56 -10.53 12.50
N SER A 117 22.47 -10.84 11.58
CA SER A 117 23.70 -11.56 11.91
C SER A 117 24.73 -10.74 12.69
N THR A 118 24.63 -9.42 12.65
CA THR A 118 25.61 -8.50 13.27
C THR A 118 25.01 -7.62 14.37
N PHE A 119 23.70 -7.50 14.42
CA PHE A 119 23.00 -6.69 15.41
C PHE A 119 22.85 -7.45 16.75
N PRO A 120 22.96 -6.77 17.91
CA PRO A 120 22.75 -7.41 19.21
C PRO A 120 21.37 -8.08 19.29
N GLY A 121 21.33 -9.40 19.50
CA GLY A 121 20.12 -10.20 19.41
C GLY A 121 19.04 -9.81 20.43
N ASP A 122 19.45 -9.36 21.61
CA ASP A 122 18.59 -8.86 22.69
C ASP A 122 17.99 -7.47 22.38
N GLN A 123 18.50 -6.75 21.38
CA GLN A 123 18.05 -5.42 20.99
C GLN A 123 17.27 -5.43 19.66
N LYS A 124 17.17 -6.56 18.97
CA LYS A 124 16.47 -6.69 17.69
C LYS A 124 14.97 -6.38 17.84
N TYR A 125 14.37 -6.79 18.93
CA TYR A 125 12.94 -6.64 19.20
C TYR A 125 12.69 -5.79 20.44
N SER A 126 11.54 -5.10 20.43
CA SER A 126 10.97 -4.42 21.60
C SER A 126 9.56 -4.95 21.89
N PHE A 127 9.13 -4.76 23.13
CA PHE A 127 7.77 -5.06 23.56
C PHE A 127 7.05 -3.73 23.78
N GLU A 128 5.92 -3.56 23.12
CA GLU A 128 5.13 -2.33 23.17
C GLU A 128 3.67 -2.68 23.52
N ASP A 129 3.04 -1.84 24.33
CA ASP A 129 1.60 -1.98 24.57
C ASP A 129 0.81 -1.32 23.44
N ARG A 130 -0.13 -2.08 22.85
CA ARG A 130 -1.10 -1.57 21.89
C ARG A 130 -2.49 -1.98 22.31
N ASN A 131 -3.28 -1.02 22.75
CA ASN A 131 -4.64 -1.22 23.23
C ASN A 131 -4.75 -2.26 24.36
N GLY A 132 -3.80 -2.28 25.29
CA GLY A 132 -3.77 -3.23 26.42
C GLY A 132 -3.23 -4.62 26.08
N ILE A 133 -2.67 -4.78 24.87
CA ILE A 133 -2.02 -6.03 24.45
C ILE A 133 -0.54 -5.75 24.23
N THR A 134 0.33 -6.47 24.93
CA THR A 134 1.77 -6.41 24.71
C THR A 134 2.13 -7.17 23.44
N ILE A 135 2.68 -6.47 22.47
CA ILE A 135 3.14 -7.04 21.20
C ILE A 135 4.66 -6.95 21.08
N ARG A 136 5.26 -7.99 20.51
CA ARG A 136 6.67 -8.01 20.13
C ARG A 136 6.81 -7.50 18.71
N GLN A 137 7.68 -6.53 18.50
CA GLN A 137 7.97 -6.01 17.16
C GLN A 137 9.43 -5.57 17.04
N TYR A 138 9.88 -5.30 15.83
CA TYR A 138 11.23 -4.79 15.60
C TYR A 138 11.45 -3.49 16.35
N SER A 139 12.58 -3.40 17.06
CA SER A 139 12.93 -2.22 17.86
C SER A 139 13.21 -1.01 16.96
N THR A 140 13.08 0.18 17.53
CA THR A 140 13.41 1.43 16.82
C THR A 140 14.87 1.44 16.35
N ALA A 141 15.79 0.90 17.16
CA ALA A 141 17.23 0.86 16.82
C ALA A 141 17.48 -0.06 15.61
N PHE A 142 16.92 -1.27 15.62
CA PHE A 142 17.02 -2.18 14.48
C PHE A 142 16.38 -1.59 13.22
N THR A 143 15.19 -0.98 13.35
CA THR A 143 14.46 -0.36 12.25
C THR A 143 15.27 0.73 11.57
N LYS A 144 15.88 1.64 12.34
CA LYS A 144 16.74 2.69 11.80
C LYS A 144 18.00 2.16 11.12
N ALA A 145 18.63 1.17 11.71
CA ALA A 145 19.80 0.51 11.10
C ALA A 145 19.43 -0.17 9.79
N TYR A 146 18.30 -0.85 9.74
CA TYR A 146 17.80 -1.49 8.52
C TYR A 146 17.45 -0.48 7.43
N ASP A 147 16.73 0.60 7.76
CA ASP A 147 16.38 1.65 6.80
C ASP A 147 17.63 2.33 6.22
N ALA A 148 18.65 2.55 7.05
CA ALA A 148 19.94 3.06 6.59
C ALA A 148 20.60 2.13 5.56
N MET A 149 20.56 0.80 5.78
CA MET A 149 21.04 -0.18 4.78
C MET A 149 20.23 -0.15 3.50
N MET A 150 18.92 0.05 3.60
CA MET A 150 17.99 0.17 2.47
C MET A 150 18.15 1.48 1.68
N LYS A 151 18.94 2.44 2.18
CA LYS A 151 19.25 3.71 1.53
C LYS A 151 17.98 4.46 1.09
N GLY A 152 16.98 4.54 1.97
CA GLY A 152 15.70 5.22 1.71
C GLY A 152 14.81 4.49 0.69
N MET A 153 14.94 3.18 0.51
CA MET A 153 14.09 2.43 -0.42
C MET A 153 12.61 2.53 -0.03
N VAL A 154 12.30 2.39 1.25
CA VAL A 154 10.90 2.40 1.73
C VAL A 154 10.24 3.74 1.39
N GLU A 155 10.87 4.87 1.75
CA GLU A 155 10.41 6.20 1.41
C GLU A 155 10.22 6.38 -0.11
N ARG A 156 11.23 6.01 -0.91
CA ARG A 156 11.12 6.13 -2.38
C ARG A 156 9.95 5.35 -2.94
N ARG A 157 9.71 4.11 -2.47
CA ARG A 157 8.59 3.29 -2.93
C ARG A 157 7.24 3.90 -2.53
N MET A 158 7.13 4.44 -1.32
CA MET A 158 5.93 5.17 -0.89
C MET A 158 5.71 6.44 -1.73
N ARG A 159 6.72 7.24 -1.97
CA ARG A 159 6.64 8.43 -2.84
C ARG A 159 6.21 8.06 -4.26
N GLN A 160 6.78 7.01 -4.83
CA GLN A 160 6.38 6.48 -6.14
C GLN A 160 4.92 6.01 -6.16
N SER A 161 4.48 5.35 -5.08
CA SER A 161 3.09 4.93 -4.91
C SER A 161 2.12 6.12 -4.89
N ILE A 162 2.40 7.15 -4.12
CA ILE A 162 1.58 8.37 -4.05
C ILE A 162 1.48 9.03 -5.43
N PHE A 163 2.61 9.18 -6.13
CA PHE A 163 2.63 9.71 -7.49
C PHE A 163 1.78 8.87 -8.46
N ALA A 164 1.94 7.55 -8.40
CA ALA A 164 1.22 6.63 -9.26
C ALA A 164 -0.29 6.68 -9.02
N VAL A 165 -0.73 6.65 -7.75
CA VAL A 165 -2.15 6.77 -7.38
C VAL A 165 -2.75 8.06 -7.91
N ALA A 166 -2.11 9.19 -7.63
CA ALA A 166 -2.58 10.50 -8.10
C ALA A 166 -2.64 10.57 -9.64
N SER A 167 -1.65 9.99 -10.32
CA SER A 167 -1.57 9.97 -11.79
C SER A 167 -2.63 9.06 -12.42
N PHE A 168 -2.98 7.92 -11.78
CA PHE A 168 -4.09 7.09 -12.22
C PHE A 168 -5.45 7.80 -12.05
N TRP A 169 -5.66 8.48 -10.93
CA TRP A 169 -6.87 9.28 -10.73
C TRP A 169 -6.98 10.40 -11.75
N TYR A 170 -5.88 11.13 -11.99
CA TYR A 170 -5.81 12.18 -12.99
C TYR A 170 -6.08 11.64 -14.39
N THR A 171 -5.49 10.49 -14.74
CA THR A 171 -5.71 9.83 -16.03
C THR A 171 -7.18 9.46 -16.24
N ALA A 172 -7.82 8.87 -15.21
CA ALA A 172 -9.24 8.54 -15.25
C ALA A 172 -10.12 9.79 -15.46
N TRP A 173 -9.81 10.87 -14.74
CA TRP A 173 -10.53 12.15 -14.84
C TRP A 173 -10.36 12.79 -16.23
N VAL A 174 -9.15 12.81 -16.80
CA VAL A 174 -8.88 13.28 -18.15
C VAL A 174 -9.64 12.46 -19.18
N ASN A 175 -9.58 11.13 -19.10
CA ASN A 175 -10.28 10.21 -20.00
C ASN A 175 -11.81 10.34 -19.89
N ALA A 176 -12.32 10.84 -18.77
CA ALA A 176 -13.73 11.15 -18.58
C ALA A 176 -14.17 12.48 -19.19
N GLY A 177 -13.26 13.26 -19.77
CA GLY A 177 -13.55 14.59 -20.33
C GLY A 177 -13.46 15.71 -19.32
N GLN A 178 -12.69 15.52 -18.24
CA GLN A 178 -12.40 16.53 -17.19
C GLN A 178 -13.68 17.14 -16.55
N PRO A 179 -14.59 16.33 -16.04
CA PRO A 179 -15.82 16.84 -15.45
C PRO A 179 -15.55 17.78 -14.28
N ASP A 180 -16.39 18.83 -14.15
CA ASP A 180 -16.36 19.71 -12.98
C ASP A 180 -16.80 18.93 -11.73
N LEU A 181 -15.89 18.75 -10.76
CA LEU A 181 -16.10 18.03 -9.53
C LEU A 181 -16.54 18.92 -8.36
N LYS A 182 -16.44 20.24 -8.50
CA LYS A 182 -16.81 21.18 -7.41
C LYS A 182 -18.26 21.05 -6.96
N LYS A 183 -19.13 20.67 -7.90
CA LYS A 183 -20.56 20.47 -7.60
C LYS A 183 -20.88 19.12 -6.96
N LEU A 184 -19.92 18.22 -6.87
CA LEU A 184 -20.09 16.89 -6.28
C LEU A 184 -19.82 16.88 -4.78
N SER A 185 -18.92 17.74 -4.30
CA SER A 185 -18.46 17.75 -2.90
C SER A 185 -19.57 18.01 -1.85
N ASN A 186 -20.73 18.55 -2.28
CA ASN A 186 -21.86 18.87 -1.40
C ASN A 186 -23.08 17.98 -1.64
N LYS A 187 -22.96 16.90 -2.39
CA LYS A 187 -24.06 15.97 -2.57
C LYS A 187 -24.10 14.96 -1.44
N GLU A 188 -25.24 14.81 -0.83
CA GLU A 188 -25.52 13.68 0.06
C GLU A 188 -25.50 12.37 -0.73
N PHE A 189 -25.02 11.31 -0.09
CA PHE A 189 -25.11 9.98 -0.68
C PHE A 189 -26.56 9.54 -0.81
N SER A 190 -26.89 8.85 -1.89
CA SER A 190 -28.23 8.28 -2.04
C SER A 190 -28.49 7.20 -0.98
N ALA A 191 -29.76 6.92 -0.70
CA ALA A 191 -30.14 5.83 0.22
C ALA A 191 -29.56 4.46 -0.24
N ILE A 192 -29.40 4.28 -1.55
CA ILE A 192 -28.80 3.07 -2.13
C ILE A 192 -27.31 3.01 -1.81
N ASP A 193 -26.57 4.12 -1.97
CA ASP A 193 -25.15 4.18 -1.66
C ASP A 193 -24.88 3.96 -0.17
N LEU A 194 -25.69 4.58 0.70
CA LEU A 194 -25.60 4.41 2.15
C LEU A 194 -25.84 2.96 2.56
N LYS A 195 -26.82 2.29 1.96
CA LYS A 195 -27.12 0.89 2.20
C LYS A 195 -25.98 -0.02 1.72
N GLU A 196 -25.37 0.30 0.56
CA GLU A 196 -24.19 -0.44 0.07
C GLU A 196 -23.00 -0.29 1.03
N PHE A 197 -22.70 0.92 1.50
CA PHE A 197 -21.65 1.18 2.48
C PHE A 197 -21.89 0.46 3.81
N GLU A 198 -23.13 0.49 4.30
CA GLU A 198 -23.49 -0.25 5.50
C GLU A 198 -23.33 -1.76 5.32
N GLY A 199 -23.77 -2.30 4.17
CA GLY A 199 -23.59 -3.71 3.83
C GLY A 199 -22.11 -4.12 3.78
N LEU A 200 -21.24 -3.31 3.16
CA LEU A 200 -19.80 -3.53 3.11
C LEU A 200 -19.18 -3.49 4.51
N ASN A 201 -19.55 -2.50 5.33
CA ASN A 201 -19.07 -2.37 6.70
C ASN A 201 -19.49 -3.55 7.59
N ASN A 202 -20.72 -4.02 7.46
CA ASN A 202 -21.23 -5.19 8.18
C ASN A 202 -20.52 -6.47 7.72
N SER A 203 -20.30 -6.64 6.42
CA SER A 203 -19.54 -7.77 5.87
C SER A 203 -18.10 -7.78 6.37
N TRP A 204 -17.46 -6.60 6.42
CA TRP A 204 -16.09 -6.48 6.94
C TRP A 204 -16.00 -6.83 8.42
N LYS A 205 -16.98 -6.44 9.24
CA LYS A 205 -17.01 -6.73 10.68
C LYS A 205 -17.36 -8.18 11.02
N SER A 206 -18.15 -8.85 10.19
CA SER A 206 -18.68 -10.18 10.44
C SER A 206 -17.98 -11.30 9.68
N ALA A 207 -17.32 -10.99 8.57
CA ALA A 207 -16.59 -12.00 7.80
C ALA A 207 -15.29 -12.40 8.53
N PRO A 208 -14.96 -13.70 8.53
CA PRO A 208 -13.64 -14.12 8.98
C PRO A 208 -12.61 -13.44 8.08
N ILE A 209 -11.65 -12.74 8.69
CA ILE A 209 -10.55 -12.10 7.98
C ILE A 209 -9.75 -13.22 7.30
N LYS A 210 -9.92 -13.38 6.00
CA LYS A 210 -9.09 -14.26 5.17
C LYS A 210 -7.87 -13.46 4.71
N GLY A 211 -7.04 -13.03 5.66
CA GLY A 211 -5.76 -12.45 5.37
C GLY A 211 -4.73 -13.52 4.99
N ARG A 212 -3.61 -13.10 4.42
CA ARG A 212 -2.43 -13.96 4.32
C ARG A 212 -1.84 -14.16 5.73
N GLU A 213 -1.04 -15.20 5.94
CA GLU A 213 -0.46 -15.54 7.27
C GLU A 213 0.30 -14.40 7.98
N HIS A 214 0.69 -13.34 7.25
CA HIS A 214 1.37 -12.19 7.85
C HIS A 214 0.47 -11.35 8.77
N ASP A 215 -0.86 -11.51 8.68
CA ASP A 215 -1.82 -10.79 9.52
C ASP A 215 -2.04 -11.49 10.87
N VAL A 216 -1.41 -12.64 11.10
CA VAL A 216 -1.48 -13.34 12.37
C VAL A 216 -0.42 -12.77 13.31
N PRO A 217 -0.79 -12.15 14.45
CA PRO A 217 0.18 -11.77 15.45
C PRO A 217 0.98 -13.02 15.86
N ASN A 218 2.30 -12.93 15.83
CA ASN A 218 3.14 -13.99 16.39
C ASN A 218 2.75 -14.16 17.87
N PRO A 219 2.50 -15.41 18.33
CA PRO A 219 2.21 -15.70 19.73
C PRO A 219 3.38 -15.29 20.65
#